data_035cf961c1631c2935ed697e6ae94438
#
_entry.id   035cf961c1631c2935ed697e6ae94438
#
_cell.length_a   1.000
_cell.length_b   1.000
_cell.length_c   1.000
_cell.angle_alpha   90.00
_cell.angle_beta   90.00
_cell.angle_gamma   90.00
#
_symmetry.space_group_name_H-M   'P 1'
#
loop_
_entity.id
_entity.type
_entity.pdbx_description
1 polymer ?
#
loop_
_entity_poly.entity_id
_entity_poly.type
_entity_poly.pdbx_seq_one_letter_code
_entity_poly.pdbx_strand_id
1 'polypeptide(L)'
;MPQDYYSNYAYRNGAIERIMMGSGFMQNSVYYVQVKDYQGNVRAVLDQNHNLVERNEYYPYGGLINASDSQLQPYKYSSKELDRENGLDLYDSQARWYDSMLPGTTTQDPLAEKYYSISPYTWCAGNPVRFLDDDGKLIIFVNGKIGFGSPPAGEQYWNGRNSSFVMGAREYYDDDNVMFTQKDYSLISSATERMYEGYKYAQDNYELITNKLHKGEFVKFVTHSMGASFAEGMSLFFINNGVEVAEIVHINPYQANDITTSDYKDNETRILTVDYQNTDDKVINNIPLFSSPGDIKNADYKVRELSNDNNISTRHRSPIDRQGKYFWELLNSKTSN
;
A
#
# COMPACT_ATOMS: atom_id res chain seq x y z
N MET A 1 -29.41 11.04 6.47
CA MET A 1 -29.75 9.60 6.32
C MET A 1 -28.45 8.87 6.07
N PRO A 2 -28.25 7.70 6.67
CA PRO A 2 -26.97 7.01 6.57
C PRO A 2 -26.64 6.73 5.11
N GLN A 3 -25.38 6.90 4.77
CA GLN A 3 -24.79 6.52 3.50
C GLN A 3 -24.27 5.11 3.63
N ASP A 4 -24.66 4.22 2.74
CA ASP A 4 -24.18 2.83 2.71
C ASP A 4 -23.05 2.72 1.69
N TYR A 5 -21.99 1.98 2.03
CA TYR A 5 -20.84 1.74 1.16
C TYR A 5 -20.75 0.26 0.79
N TYR A 6 -20.50 -0.02 -0.47
CA TYR A 6 -20.20 -1.36 -0.96
C TYR A 6 -19.08 -1.27 -2.01
N SER A 7 -17.88 -1.73 -1.65
CA SER A 7 -16.69 -1.55 -2.48
C SER A 7 -16.46 -0.05 -2.78
N ASN A 8 -16.31 0.32 -4.04
CA ASN A 8 -16.14 1.71 -4.48
C ASN A 8 -17.46 2.46 -4.77
N TYR A 9 -18.60 1.90 -4.37
CA TYR A 9 -19.92 2.50 -4.55
C TYR A 9 -20.44 3.08 -3.24
N ALA A 10 -20.88 4.34 -3.29
CA ALA A 10 -21.62 4.97 -2.22
C ALA A 10 -23.11 5.04 -2.58
N TYR A 11 -23.95 4.57 -1.68
CA TYR A 11 -25.41 4.51 -1.86
C TYR A 11 -26.10 5.50 -0.94
N ARG A 12 -27.17 6.11 -1.44
CA ARG A 12 -28.11 6.89 -0.64
C ARG A 12 -29.52 6.46 -0.99
N ASN A 13 -30.29 6.08 0.02
CA ASN A 13 -31.68 5.58 -0.15
C ASN A 13 -31.78 4.37 -1.12
N GLY A 14 -30.79 3.48 -1.10
CA GLY A 14 -30.74 2.30 -1.96
C GLY A 14 -30.38 2.55 -3.42
N ALA A 15 -30.05 3.78 -3.80
CA ALA A 15 -29.56 4.14 -5.14
C ALA A 15 -28.08 4.51 -5.10
N ILE A 16 -27.34 4.19 -6.17
CA ILE A 16 -25.95 4.61 -6.30
C ILE A 16 -25.91 6.13 -6.40
N GLU A 17 -25.26 6.76 -5.43
CA GLU A 17 -25.03 8.20 -5.41
C GLU A 17 -23.70 8.55 -6.06
N ARG A 18 -22.64 7.81 -5.71
CA ARG A 18 -21.27 8.02 -6.23
C ARG A 18 -20.57 6.70 -6.51
N ILE A 19 -19.65 6.76 -7.46
CA ILE A 19 -18.69 5.68 -7.74
C ILE A 19 -17.30 6.28 -7.52
N MET A 20 -16.58 5.79 -6.52
CA MET A 20 -15.23 6.24 -6.23
C MET A 20 -14.25 5.70 -7.28
N MET A 21 -13.29 6.53 -7.69
CA MET A 21 -12.25 6.22 -8.67
C MET A 21 -10.93 6.76 -8.17
N GLY A 22 -9.79 6.20 -8.60
CA GLY A 22 -8.46 6.48 -8.05
C GLY A 22 -8.08 7.96 -7.85
N SER A 23 -8.54 8.89 -8.70
CA SER A 23 -8.26 10.32 -8.55
C SER A 23 -9.50 11.19 -8.33
N GLY A 24 -10.65 10.57 -8.03
CA GLY A 24 -11.89 11.31 -7.86
C GLY A 24 -13.13 10.41 -7.77
N PHE A 25 -14.24 10.87 -8.30
CA PHE A 25 -15.50 10.12 -8.26
C PHE A 25 -16.41 10.49 -9.44
N MET A 26 -17.33 9.59 -9.75
CA MET A 26 -18.42 9.82 -10.69
C MET A 26 -19.73 10.02 -9.92
N GLN A 27 -20.46 11.08 -10.22
CA GLN A 27 -21.81 11.35 -9.69
C GLN A 27 -22.69 11.91 -10.80
N ASN A 28 -23.91 11.38 -10.95
CA ASN A 28 -24.86 11.80 -12.00
C ASN A 28 -24.24 11.80 -13.41
N SER A 29 -23.43 10.78 -13.74
CA SER A 29 -22.71 10.65 -15.01
C SER A 29 -21.69 11.76 -15.31
N VAL A 30 -21.30 12.56 -14.32
CA VAL A 30 -20.23 13.54 -14.39
C VAL A 30 -19.03 13.02 -13.59
N TYR A 31 -17.85 13.07 -14.18
CA TYR A 31 -16.62 12.75 -13.49
C TYR A 31 -16.04 14.00 -12.82
N TYR A 32 -15.66 13.83 -11.56
CA TYR A 32 -15.03 14.84 -10.71
C TYR A 32 -13.64 14.41 -10.29
N VAL A 33 -12.65 15.30 -10.46
CA VAL A 33 -11.28 15.08 -10.04
C VAL A 33 -11.04 15.78 -8.71
N GLN A 34 -10.50 15.06 -7.73
CA GLN A 34 -10.07 15.62 -6.45
C GLN A 34 -8.59 16.03 -6.55
N VAL A 35 -8.30 17.29 -6.28
CA VAL A 35 -6.93 17.80 -6.14
C VAL A 35 -6.59 17.81 -4.66
N LYS A 36 -5.64 16.98 -4.28
CA LYS A 36 -5.20 16.79 -2.89
C LYS A 36 -3.83 17.40 -2.67
N ASP A 37 -3.55 17.84 -1.45
CA ASP A 37 -2.20 18.19 -1.03
C ASP A 37 -1.41 16.97 -0.56
N TYR A 38 -0.18 17.18 -0.09
CA TYR A 38 0.72 16.12 0.37
C TYR A 38 0.19 15.34 1.60
N GLN A 39 -0.80 15.87 2.30
CA GLN A 39 -1.46 15.24 3.45
C GLN A 39 -2.77 14.53 3.05
N GLY A 40 -3.08 14.42 1.77
CA GLY A 40 -4.35 13.88 1.31
C GLY A 40 -5.56 14.80 1.50
N ASN A 41 -5.37 16.05 1.94
CA ASN A 41 -6.47 16.98 2.10
C ASN A 41 -7.04 17.37 0.74
N VAL A 42 -8.34 17.22 0.54
CA VAL A 42 -9.01 17.63 -0.69
C VAL A 42 -9.07 19.16 -0.76
N ARG A 43 -8.17 19.76 -1.53
CA ARG A 43 -8.05 21.23 -1.70
C ARG A 43 -9.00 21.79 -2.74
N ALA A 44 -9.26 21.02 -3.79
CA ALA A 44 -10.17 21.43 -4.84
C ALA A 44 -10.84 20.19 -5.47
N VAL A 45 -12.04 20.41 -6.02
CA VAL A 45 -12.71 19.45 -6.89
C VAL A 45 -12.99 20.13 -8.21
N LEU A 46 -12.61 19.48 -9.31
CA LEU A 46 -12.85 19.94 -10.67
C LEU A 46 -13.85 19.02 -11.35
N ASP A 47 -14.74 19.55 -12.17
CA ASP A 47 -15.59 18.75 -13.05
C ASP A 47 -14.80 18.24 -14.29
N GLN A 48 -15.42 17.39 -15.09
CA GLN A 48 -14.84 16.86 -16.33
C GLN A 48 -14.47 17.92 -17.37
N ASN A 49 -14.94 19.17 -17.25
CA ASN A 49 -14.61 20.31 -18.09
C ASN A 49 -13.54 21.20 -17.45
N HIS A 50 -12.90 20.74 -16.36
CA HIS A 50 -11.91 21.47 -15.57
C HIS A 50 -12.43 22.72 -14.84
N ASN A 51 -13.74 22.86 -14.68
CA ASN A 51 -14.29 23.94 -13.86
C ASN A 51 -14.09 23.61 -12.38
N LEU A 52 -13.67 24.60 -11.60
CA LEU A 52 -13.58 24.48 -10.15
C LEU A 52 -15.00 24.47 -9.56
N VAL A 53 -15.38 23.34 -8.94
CA VAL A 53 -16.71 23.16 -8.34
C VAL A 53 -16.69 23.16 -6.83
N GLU A 54 -15.54 22.89 -6.23
CA GLU A 54 -15.34 22.96 -4.79
C GLU A 54 -13.91 23.41 -4.47
N ARG A 55 -13.75 24.22 -3.41
CA ARG A 55 -12.46 24.62 -2.84
C ARG A 55 -12.52 24.52 -1.32
N ASN A 56 -11.48 23.94 -0.71
CA ASN A 56 -11.36 23.82 0.73
C ASN A 56 -10.01 24.33 1.24
N GLU A 57 -10.04 25.05 2.34
CA GLU A 57 -8.87 25.49 3.09
C GLU A 57 -8.98 25.01 4.52
N TYR A 58 -7.87 24.55 5.10
CA TYR A 58 -7.86 23.91 6.40
C TYR A 58 -6.91 24.58 7.37
N TYR A 59 -7.33 24.64 8.64
CA TYR A 59 -6.41 24.81 9.76
C TYR A 59 -5.50 23.56 9.89
N PRO A 60 -4.34 23.65 10.58
CA PRO A 60 -3.42 22.53 10.73
C PRO A 60 -4.06 21.22 11.25
N TYR A 61 -5.08 21.32 12.06
CA TYR A 61 -5.85 20.19 12.60
C TYR A 61 -7.13 19.85 11.79
N GLY A 62 -7.21 20.31 10.54
CA GLY A 62 -8.29 19.88 9.63
C GLY A 62 -9.60 20.65 9.75
N GLY A 63 -9.71 21.59 10.66
CA GLY A 63 -10.86 22.51 10.71
C GLY A 63 -10.94 23.31 9.40
N LEU A 64 -12.12 23.41 8.78
CA LEU A 64 -12.33 24.16 7.55
C LEU A 64 -12.30 25.67 7.84
N ILE A 65 -11.45 26.41 7.11
CA ILE A 65 -11.37 27.90 7.17
C ILE A 65 -12.39 28.51 6.23
N ASN A 66 -12.25 28.16 4.94
CA ASN A 66 -13.11 28.60 3.86
C ASN A 66 -13.46 27.37 3.03
N ALA A 67 -14.61 26.80 3.33
CA ALA A 67 -15.21 25.77 2.48
C ALA A 67 -16.16 26.45 1.51
N SER A 68 -16.15 26.02 0.24
CA SER A 68 -17.30 26.30 -0.60
C SER A 68 -18.54 25.64 0.04
N ASP A 69 -19.69 26.26 -0.08
CA ASP A 69 -20.96 25.66 0.40
C ASP A 69 -21.35 24.37 -0.36
N SER A 70 -20.44 23.90 -1.20
CA SER A 70 -20.63 22.66 -1.98
C SER A 70 -20.71 21.46 -1.05
N GLN A 71 -21.86 20.82 -1.04
CA GLN A 71 -22.07 19.51 -0.42
C GLN A 71 -21.89 18.38 -1.46
N LEU A 72 -21.09 18.64 -2.48
CA LEU A 72 -20.89 17.71 -3.59
C LEU A 72 -20.33 16.37 -3.13
N GLN A 73 -19.40 16.41 -2.17
CA GLN A 73 -18.77 15.21 -1.62
C GLN A 73 -18.32 15.44 -0.15
N PRO A 74 -18.37 14.39 0.71
CA PRO A 74 -18.06 14.53 2.13
C PRO A 74 -16.55 14.48 2.45
N TYR A 75 -15.71 13.94 1.55
CA TYR A 75 -14.29 13.72 1.81
C TYR A 75 -13.52 15.04 1.83
N LYS A 76 -12.86 15.34 2.94
CA LYS A 76 -12.20 16.64 3.17
C LYS A 76 -10.75 16.44 3.67
N TYR A 77 -10.51 16.66 4.94
CA TYR A 77 -9.20 16.57 5.61
C TYR A 77 -8.69 15.12 5.60
N SER A 78 -7.43 14.91 5.19
CA SER A 78 -6.82 13.57 5.04
C SER A 78 -7.69 12.59 4.26
N SER A 79 -8.45 13.07 3.28
CA SER A 79 -9.45 12.29 2.53
C SER A 79 -10.53 11.61 3.38
N LYS A 80 -10.65 11.95 4.66
CA LYS A 80 -11.65 11.38 5.56
C LYS A 80 -13.03 12.03 5.34
N GLU A 81 -14.08 11.26 5.57
CA GLU A 81 -15.44 11.73 5.46
C GLU A 81 -15.77 12.66 6.62
N LEU A 82 -16.26 13.86 6.29
CA LEU A 82 -16.76 14.83 7.27
C LEU A 82 -18.28 14.64 7.40
N ASP A 83 -18.72 14.10 8.54
CA ASP A 83 -20.15 14.02 8.87
C ASP A 83 -20.60 15.34 9.49
N ARG A 84 -21.57 15.97 8.81
CA ARG A 84 -22.21 17.22 9.22
C ARG A 84 -23.68 17.03 9.60
N GLU A 85 -24.17 15.80 9.59
CA GLU A 85 -25.55 15.57 9.96
C GLU A 85 -25.82 16.01 11.39
N ASN A 86 -26.89 16.74 11.57
CA ASN A 86 -27.32 17.28 12.86
C ASN A 86 -26.27 18.18 13.59
N GLY A 87 -25.32 18.76 12.85
CA GLY A 87 -24.28 19.61 13.43
C GLY A 87 -23.16 18.81 14.10
N LEU A 88 -22.92 17.57 13.70
CA LEU A 88 -21.91 16.71 14.29
C LEU A 88 -20.49 17.22 14.00
N ASP A 89 -20.20 17.61 12.75
CA ASP A 89 -18.92 18.17 12.28
C ASP A 89 -17.69 17.34 12.71
N LEU A 90 -17.78 16.00 12.64
CA LEU A 90 -16.71 15.06 12.96
C LEU A 90 -16.21 14.35 11.69
N TYR A 91 -14.92 14.04 11.67
CA TYR A 91 -14.30 13.21 10.64
C TYR A 91 -14.37 11.73 11.04
N ASP A 92 -14.83 10.90 10.11
CA ASP A 92 -14.75 9.44 10.26
C ASP A 92 -13.32 8.98 9.96
N SER A 93 -12.63 8.52 11.00
CA SER A 93 -11.32 7.88 10.89
C SER A 93 -11.44 6.36 11.16
N GLN A 94 -12.51 5.75 10.64
CA GLN A 94 -12.83 4.31 10.75
C GLN A 94 -12.85 3.80 12.21
N ALA A 95 -11.69 3.67 12.84
CA ALA A 95 -11.60 3.22 14.23
C ALA A 95 -12.12 4.24 15.25
N ARG A 96 -12.12 5.53 14.92
CA ARG A 96 -12.45 6.63 15.83
C ARG A 96 -13.04 7.81 15.08
N TRP A 97 -13.93 8.54 15.73
CA TRP A 97 -14.36 9.87 15.27
C TRP A 97 -13.35 10.93 15.70
N TYR A 98 -12.96 11.79 14.78
CA TYR A 98 -12.00 12.87 15.01
C TYR A 98 -12.69 14.23 15.01
N ASP A 99 -12.48 15.00 16.08
CA ASP A 99 -12.94 16.38 16.20
C ASP A 99 -11.80 17.35 15.88
N SER A 100 -11.92 18.08 14.76
CA SER A 100 -10.92 19.05 14.34
C SER A 100 -10.97 20.37 15.11
N MET A 101 -12.06 20.63 15.84
CA MET A 101 -12.22 21.82 16.66
C MET A 101 -11.64 21.64 18.06
N LEU A 102 -11.71 20.41 18.59
CA LEU A 102 -11.10 20.00 19.87
C LEU A 102 -9.86 19.11 19.69
N PRO A 103 -9.00 19.37 18.73
CA PRO A 103 -7.97 18.53 18.11
C PRO A 103 -7.71 17.16 18.77
N GLY A 104 -8.66 16.24 18.64
CA GLY A 104 -8.59 14.93 19.28
C GLY A 104 -9.67 13.97 18.84
N THR A 105 -9.53 12.71 19.23
CA THR A 105 -10.52 11.67 18.96
C THR A 105 -11.57 11.56 20.07
N THR A 106 -12.79 11.18 19.69
CA THR A 106 -13.91 11.07 20.65
C THR A 106 -13.80 9.87 21.57
N THR A 107 -13.01 8.87 21.21
CA THR A 107 -12.74 7.66 21.99
C THR A 107 -11.24 7.46 22.16
N GLN A 108 -10.86 6.66 23.16
CA GLN A 108 -9.46 6.30 23.38
C GLN A 108 -8.92 5.47 22.23
N ASP A 109 -7.64 5.66 21.94
CA ASP A 109 -6.90 4.81 21.02
C ASP A 109 -6.91 3.37 21.55
N PRO A 110 -7.35 2.38 20.77
CA PRO A 110 -7.27 0.97 21.16
C PRO A 110 -5.86 0.51 21.54
N LEU A 111 -4.82 1.19 21.04
CA LEU A 111 -3.41 0.91 21.32
C LEU A 111 -2.79 1.86 22.36
N ALA A 112 -3.61 2.62 23.11
CA ALA A 112 -3.13 3.61 24.09
C ALA A 112 -2.14 3.05 25.12
N GLU A 113 -2.30 1.77 25.50
CA GLU A 113 -1.39 1.09 26.43
C GLU A 113 0.05 0.93 25.93
N LYS A 114 0.27 1.04 24.61
CA LYS A 114 1.63 1.01 24.03
C LYS A 114 2.35 2.37 24.10
N TYR A 115 1.66 3.45 24.47
CA TYR A 115 2.18 4.82 24.32
C TYR A 115 1.86 5.72 25.51
N TYR A 116 2.37 5.36 26.68
CA TYR A 116 2.14 6.08 27.93
C TYR A 116 2.57 7.56 27.95
N SER A 117 3.38 7.99 26.96
CA SER A 117 3.90 9.36 26.90
C SER A 117 2.97 10.36 26.21
N ILE A 118 1.90 9.89 25.57
CA ILE A 118 0.94 10.75 24.86
C ILE A 118 -0.49 10.44 25.30
N SER A 119 -1.37 11.45 25.19
CA SER A 119 -2.78 11.24 25.52
C SER A 119 -3.42 10.19 24.60
N PRO A 120 -4.25 9.28 25.14
CA PRO A 120 -4.97 8.29 24.33
C PRO A 120 -6.00 8.90 23.35
N TYR A 121 -6.29 10.18 23.46
CA TYR A 121 -7.20 10.92 22.58
C TYR A 121 -6.46 11.78 21.56
N THR A 122 -5.13 11.70 21.51
CA THR A 122 -4.32 12.56 20.64
C THR A 122 -4.46 12.15 19.17
N TRP A 123 -4.66 13.14 18.30
CA TRP A 123 -4.59 13.00 16.85
C TRP A 123 -3.17 13.22 16.36
N CYS A 124 -2.65 12.35 15.48
CA CYS A 124 -1.32 12.47 14.87
C CYS A 124 -0.22 12.81 15.90
N ALA A 125 -0.20 12.18 17.07
CA ALA A 125 0.74 12.46 18.16
C ALA A 125 0.85 13.95 18.55
N GLY A 126 -0.20 14.75 18.30
CA GLY A 126 -0.25 16.19 18.55
C GLY A 126 0.45 17.06 17.51
N ASN A 127 0.87 16.51 16.39
CA ASN A 127 1.53 17.24 15.31
C ASN A 127 1.02 16.80 13.92
N PRO A 128 -0.21 17.17 13.53
CA PRO A 128 -0.82 16.75 12.27
C PRO A 128 -0.20 17.41 11.03
N VAL A 129 0.64 18.43 11.18
CA VAL A 129 1.40 19.01 10.07
C VAL A 129 2.55 18.09 9.65
N ARG A 130 3.10 17.34 10.61
CA ARG A 130 4.23 16.42 10.39
C ARG A 130 3.76 14.98 10.19
N PHE A 131 2.69 14.58 10.87
CA PHE A 131 2.17 13.23 10.85
C PHE A 131 0.82 13.20 10.15
N LEU A 132 0.63 12.18 9.34
CA LEU A 132 -0.65 11.86 8.72
C LEU A 132 -1.32 10.75 9.54
N ASP A 133 -2.63 10.75 9.58
CA ASP A 133 -3.41 9.59 9.99
C ASP A 133 -4.00 8.98 8.71
N ASP A 134 -3.11 8.39 7.93
CA ASP A 134 -3.51 7.50 6.85
C ASP A 134 -4.02 6.18 7.46
N ASP A 135 -4.86 5.45 6.74
CA ASP A 135 -5.55 4.25 7.25
C ASP A 135 -4.61 3.06 7.50
N GLY A 136 -3.42 3.35 8.01
CA GLY A 136 -2.60 2.42 8.73
C GLY A 136 -1.76 1.44 7.91
N LYS A 137 -1.26 1.77 6.72
CA LYS A 137 -0.54 0.79 5.89
C LYS A 137 0.65 1.43 5.17
N LEU A 138 1.73 0.69 4.98
CA LEU A 138 2.87 1.07 4.12
C LEU A 138 3.19 -0.07 3.16
N ILE A 139 3.16 0.21 1.87
CA ILE A 139 3.56 -0.76 0.84
C ILE A 139 5.03 -0.53 0.49
N ILE A 140 5.89 -1.51 0.77
CA ILE A 140 7.31 -1.47 0.41
C ILE A 140 7.54 -2.32 -0.84
N PHE A 141 7.92 -1.65 -1.92
CA PHE A 141 8.30 -2.29 -3.17
C PHE A 141 9.79 -2.64 -3.16
N VAL A 142 10.11 -3.93 -3.20
CA VAL A 142 11.49 -4.45 -3.16
C VAL A 142 11.88 -4.96 -4.53
N ASN A 143 12.70 -4.17 -5.24
CA ASN A 143 13.13 -4.47 -6.61
C ASN A 143 14.01 -5.73 -6.69
N GLY A 144 14.03 -6.35 -7.86
CA GLY A 144 14.98 -7.40 -8.22
C GLY A 144 16.34 -6.86 -8.68
N LYS A 145 17.15 -7.72 -9.27
CA LYS A 145 18.45 -7.32 -9.86
C LYS A 145 18.27 -6.21 -10.90
N ILE A 146 19.11 -5.19 -10.78
CA ILE A 146 19.22 -4.11 -11.75
C ILE A 146 20.23 -4.50 -12.84
N GLY A 147 19.97 -4.07 -14.06
CA GLY A 147 20.80 -4.40 -15.24
C GLY A 147 20.09 -5.38 -16.18
N PHE A 148 20.80 -5.84 -17.23
CA PHE A 148 20.23 -6.72 -18.26
C PHE A 148 18.93 -6.22 -18.92
N GLY A 149 18.80 -4.90 -19.12
CA GLY A 149 17.63 -4.26 -19.74
C GLY A 149 16.47 -3.97 -18.77
N SER A 150 16.65 -4.18 -17.47
CA SER A 150 15.69 -3.70 -16.46
C SER A 150 15.80 -2.18 -16.31
N PRO A 151 14.69 -1.50 -15.93
CA PRO A 151 14.74 -0.10 -15.52
C PRO A 151 15.64 0.11 -14.31
N PRO A 152 16.06 1.35 -14.01
CA PRO A 152 16.74 1.69 -12.76
C PRO A 152 15.91 1.28 -11.54
N ALA A 153 16.57 1.14 -10.38
CA ALA A 153 15.89 0.88 -9.11
C ALA A 153 14.93 2.03 -8.71
N GLY A 154 14.14 1.77 -7.68
CA GLY A 154 13.14 2.70 -7.20
C GLY A 154 11.84 2.62 -8.00
N GLU A 155 11.08 3.70 -8.02
CA GLU A 155 9.77 3.73 -8.65
C GLU A 155 9.79 3.36 -10.14
N GLN A 156 10.83 3.76 -10.86
CA GLN A 156 11.00 3.45 -12.29
C GLN A 156 11.09 1.94 -12.56
N TYR A 157 11.61 1.17 -11.62
CA TYR A 157 11.64 -0.29 -11.71
C TYR A 157 10.23 -0.89 -11.83
N TRP A 158 9.28 -0.33 -11.11
CA TRP A 158 7.92 -0.84 -10.96
C TRP A 158 6.92 -0.24 -11.94
N ASN A 159 7.16 0.98 -12.38
CA ASN A 159 6.27 1.65 -13.32
C ASN A 159 6.51 1.27 -14.78
N GLY A 160 7.65 0.62 -15.12
CA GLY A 160 7.93 0.06 -16.44
C GLY A 160 7.55 0.99 -17.60
N ARG A 161 7.04 0.38 -18.69
CA ARG A 161 6.46 1.12 -19.82
C ARG A 161 5.01 1.56 -19.60
N ASN A 162 4.33 0.96 -18.61
CA ASN A 162 2.95 1.27 -18.23
C ASN A 162 2.91 1.46 -16.70
N SER A 163 2.74 2.67 -16.25
CA SER A 163 2.68 3.07 -14.83
C SER A 163 1.53 2.46 -14.01
N SER A 164 0.83 1.48 -14.54
CA SER A 164 -0.39 0.92 -13.93
C SER A 164 -0.13 -0.12 -12.84
N PHE A 165 1.10 -0.66 -12.71
CA PHE A 165 1.37 -1.71 -11.72
C PHE A 165 1.32 -1.18 -10.29
N VAL A 166 2.01 -0.08 -10.02
CA VAL A 166 2.00 0.58 -8.69
C VAL A 166 0.62 1.13 -8.37
N MET A 167 -0.06 1.69 -9.37
CA MET A 167 -1.44 2.16 -9.22
C MET A 167 -2.38 1.01 -8.85
N GLY A 168 -2.26 -0.14 -9.51
CA GLY A 168 -3.04 -1.32 -9.17
C GLY A 168 -2.75 -1.87 -7.77
N ALA A 169 -1.50 -1.77 -7.29
CA ALA A 169 -1.17 -2.12 -5.92
C ALA A 169 -1.84 -1.19 -4.91
N ARG A 170 -1.81 0.11 -5.17
CA ARG A 170 -2.51 1.10 -4.32
C ARG A 170 -4.02 0.82 -4.27
N GLU A 171 -4.64 0.53 -5.41
CA GLU A 171 -6.05 0.14 -5.48
C GLU A 171 -6.32 -1.20 -4.74
N TYR A 172 -5.46 -2.20 -4.91
CA TYR A 172 -5.59 -3.51 -4.27
C TYR A 172 -5.49 -3.43 -2.73
N TYR A 173 -4.56 -2.62 -2.26
CA TYR A 173 -4.32 -2.45 -0.82
C TYR A 173 -5.14 -1.32 -0.21
N ASP A 174 -5.82 -0.51 -1.01
CA ASP A 174 -6.49 0.72 -0.58
C ASP A 174 -5.52 1.59 0.23
N ASP A 175 -4.36 1.92 -0.38
CA ASP A 175 -3.25 2.57 0.31
C ASP A 175 -2.35 3.33 -0.67
N ASP A 176 -2.17 4.60 -0.45
CA ASP A 176 -1.32 5.48 -1.26
C ASP A 176 0.10 5.63 -0.69
N ASN A 177 0.36 5.17 0.54
CA ASN A 177 1.66 5.27 1.19
C ASN A 177 2.61 4.19 0.67
N VAL A 178 3.52 4.58 -0.21
CA VAL A 178 4.45 3.66 -0.87
C VAL A 178 5.90 4.03 -0.62
N MET A 179 6.75 3.02 -0.55
CA MET A 179 8.20 3.15 -0.50
C MET A 179 8.85 2.20 -1.51
N PHE A 180 9.93 2.64 -2.13
CA PHE A 180 10.69 1.84 -3.09
C PHE A 180 12.11 1.64 -2.59
N THR A 181 12.58 0.40 -2.55
CA THR A 181 14.00 0.13 -2.33
C THR A 181 14.80 0.45 -3.60
N GLN A 182 16.09 0.75 -3.40
CA GLN A 182 17.04 1.01 -4.47
C GLN A 182 18.26 0.09 -4.34
N LYS A 183 17.97 -1.23 -4.30
CA LYS A 183 19.03 -2.22 -4.08
C LYS A 183 19.50 -2.84 -5.40
N ASP A 184 20.80 -2.90 -5.59
CA ASP A 184 21.40 -3.76 -6.60
C ASP A 184 21.99 -5.02 -5.94
N TYR A 185 21.75 -6.16 -6.54
CA TYR A 185 22.14 -7.46 -6.00
C TYR A 185 23.33 -8.04 -6.78
N SER A 186 24.24 -8.72 -6.08
CA SER A 186 25.24 -9.56 -6.75
C SER A 186 24.56 -10.79 -7.39
N LEU A 187 24.91 -11.11 -8.63
CA LEU A 187 24.37 -12.29 -9.32
C LEU A 187 24.74 -13.61 -8.64
N ILE A 188 25.83 -13.62 -7.87
CA ILE A 188 26.32 -14.83 -7.17
C ILE A 188 25.85 -14.90 -5.72
N SER A 189 25.06 -13.92 -5.23
CA SER A 189 24.56 -13.96 -3.86
C SER A 189 23.50 -15.06 -3.69
N SER A 190 23.60 -15.77 -2.57
CA SER A 190 22.61 -16.75 -2.15
C SER A 190 21.34 -16.08 -1.59
N ALA A 191 20.24 -16.82 -1.50
CA ALA A 191 19.03 -16.34 -0.84
C ALA A 191 19.30 -15.93 0.62
N THR A 192 20.12 -16.71 1.34
CA THR A 192 20.49 -16.42 2.74
C THR A 192 21.28 -15.13 2.89
N GLU A 193 22.25 -14.88 1.99
CA GLU A 193 23.01 -13.62 2.01
C GLU A 193 22.10 -12.41 1.76
N ARG A 194 21.19 -12.49 0.79
CA ARG A 194 20.23 -11.41 0.52
C ARG A 194 19.25 -11.19 1.67
N MET A 195 18.83 -12.27 2.34
CA MET A 195 18.02 -12.17 3.54
C MET A 195 18.75 -11.43 4.67
N TYR A 196 20.04 -11.76 4.89
CA TYR A 196 20.86 -11.04 5.85
C TYR A 196 21.05 -9.55 5.48
N GLU A 197 21.28 -9.25 4.20
CA GLU A 197 21.37 -7.88 3.71
C GLU A 197 20.05 -7.11 3.89
N GLY A 198 18.91 -7.78 3.69
CA GLY A 198 17.59 -7.20 3.93
C GLY A 198 17.35 -6.86 5.40
N TYR A 199 17.73 -7.78 6.29
CA TYR A 199 17.68 -7.54 7.74
C TYR A 199 18.50 -6.30 8.14
N LYS A 200 19.74 -6.21 7.66
CA LYS A 200 20.59 -5.03 7.91
C LYS A 200 20.04 -3.76 7.29
N TYR A 201 19.52 -3.82 6.08
CA TYR A 201 18.90 -2.66 5.43
C TYR A 201 17.73 -2.11 6.26
N ALA A 202 16.86 -2.97 6.75
CA ALA A 202 15.76 -2.56 7.62
C ALA A 202 16.28 -1.97 8.94
N GLN A 203 17.35 -2.53 9.52
CA GLN A 203 18.01 -2.00 10.71
C GLN A 203 18.58 -0.60 10.47
N ASP A 204 19.34 -0.43 9.39
CA ASP A 204 20.01 0.83 9.07
C ASP A 204 19.03 1.95 8.67
N ASN A 205 17.86 1.59 8.16
CA ASN A 205 16.82 2.51 7.72
C ASN A 205 15.57 2.50 8.63
N TYR A 206 15.66 1.96 9.82
CA TYR A 206 14.53 1.74 10.71
C TYR A 206 13.72 3.02 10.96
N GLU A 207 14.38 4.08 11.37
CA GLU A 207 13.74 5.38 11.63
C GLU A 207 13.12 5.98 10.36
N LEU A 208 13.80 5.87 9.21
CA LEU A 208 13.29 6.37 7.94
C LEU A 208 12.01 5.65 7.52
N ILE A 209 11.95 4.34 7.73
CA ILE A 209 10.82 3.50 7.35
C ILE A 209 9.68 3.69 8.37
N THR A 210 9.98 3.62 9.66
CA THR A 210 8.97 3.76 10.71
C THR A 210 8.40 5.18 10.82
N ASN A 211 9.13 6.21 10.39
CA ASN A 211 8.59 7.56 10.25
C ASN A 211 7.56 7.69 9.12
N LYS A 212 7.47 6.70 8.23
CA LYS A 212 6.40 6.61 7.21
C LYS A 212 5.21 5.77 7.69
N LEU A 213 5.40 5.01 8.76
CA LEU A 213 4.35 4.25 9.41
C LEU A 213 3.74 5.10 10.52
N HIS A 214 2.43 5.15 10.56
CA HIS A 214 1.74 5.67 11.71
C HIS A 214 1.54 4.56 12.75
N LYS A 215 1.16 4.95 13.93
CA LYS A 215 1.02 4.06 15.06
C LYS A 215 -0.09 3.03 14.85
N GLY A 216 0.26 1.76 14.90
CA GLY A 216 -0.66 0.65 14.67
C GLY A 216 -0.75 0.21 13.21
N GLU A 217 0.07 0.82 12.36
CA GLU A 217 0.19 0.45 10.95
C GLU A 217 1.06 -0.76 10.75
N PHE A 218 0.74 -1.48 9.71
CA PHE A 218 1.49 -2.65 9.28
C PHE A 218 2.14 -2.44 7.91
N VAL A 219 3.24 -3.14 7.71
CA VAL A 219 3.97 -3.13 6.44
C VAL A 219 3.42 -4.23 5.54
N LYS A 220 3.32 -3.92 4.26
CA LYS A 220 3.12 -4.88 3.18
C LYS A 220 4.30 -4.84 2.22
N PHE A 221 4.72 -5.98 1.74
CA PHE A 221 5.81 -6.06 0.79
C PHE A 221 5.32 -6.53 -0.57
N VAL A 222 5.76 -5.84 -1.61
CA VAL A 222 5.65 -6.29 -3.00
C VAL A 222 7.06 -6.48 -3.55
N THR A 223 7.41 -7.69 -3.89
CA THR A 223 8.80 -8.06 -4.20
C THR A 223 8.92 -8.68 -5.59
N HIS A 224 10.07 -8.52 -6.21
CA HIS A 224 10.36 -9.15 -7.49
C HIS A 224 11.72 -9.84 -7.47
N SER A 225 11.79 -11.06 -8.04
CA SER A 225 13.05 -11.76 -8.31
C SER A 225 13.94 -11.91 -7.07
N MET A 226 15.18 -11.41 -7.10
CA MET A 226 16.14 -11.44 -5.97
C MET A 226 15.68 -10.64 -4.76
N GLY A 227 14.77 -9.69 -4.94
CA GLY A 227 14.17 -8.91 -3.86
C GLY A 227 13.32 -9.74 -2.90
N ALA A 228 12.86 -10.93 -3.31
CA ALA A 228 12.04 -11.79 -2.47
C ALA A 228 12.73 -12.16 -1.13
N SER A 229 13.92 -12.76 -1.20
CA SER A 229 14.69 -13.12 0.02
C SER A 229 15.16 -11.90 0.82
N PHE A 230 15.44 -10.78 0.14
CA PHE A 230 15.78 -9.53 0.82
C PHE A 230 14.61 -9.00 1.65
N ALA A 231 13.40 -9.02 1.10
CA ALA A 231 12.19 -8.59 1.81
C ALA A 231 11.88 -9.49 3.02
N GLU A 232 12.11 -10.80 2.93
CA GLU A 232 11.98 -11.69 4.08
C GLU A 232 12.94 -11.30 5.22
N GLY A 233 14.13 -10.86 4.88
CA GLY A 233 15.06 -10.33 5.86
C GLY A 233 14.59 -9.03 6.51
N MET A 234 14.04 -8.11 5.72
CA MET A 234 13.43 -6.87 6.23
C MET A 234 12.24 -7.19 7.16
N SER A 235 11.35 -8.08 6.71
CA SER A 235 10.20 -8.55 7.47
C SER A 235 10.61 -9.12 8.83
N LEU A 236 11.60 -10.00 8.85
CA LEU A 236 12.12 -10.58 10.09
C LEU A 236 12.65 -9.52 11.06
N PHE A 237 13.33 -8.49 10.56
CA PHE A 237 13.79 -7.38 11.39
C PHE A 237 12.60 -6.61 11.98
N PHE A 238 11.61 -6.26 11.17
CA PHE A 238 10.43 -5.52 11.61
C PHE A 238 9.65 -6.27 12.70
N ILE A 239 9.36 -7.56 12.48
CA ILE A 239 8.69 -8.41 13.46
C ILE A 239 9.44 -8.43 14.80
N ASN A 240 10.77 -8.59 14.75
CA ASN A 240 11.59 -8.62 15.95
C ASN A 240 11.63 -7.25 16.69
N ASN A 241 11.27 -6.16 16.04
CA ASN A 241 11.26 -4.82 16.60
C ASN A 241 9.83 -4.25 16.78
N GLY A 242 8.80 -5.12 16.73
CA GLY A 242 7.43 -4.75 17.04
C GLY A 242 6.71 -3.95 15.93
N VAL A 243 7.24 -3.97 14.71
CA VAL A 243 6.55 -3.46 13.53
C VAL A 243 5.79 -4.61 12.90
N GLU A 244 4.49 -4.45 12.74
CA GLU A 244 3.64 -5.47 12.17
C GLU A 244 3.85 -5.58 10.65
N VAL A 245 3.93 -6.81 10.14
CA VAL A 245 3.95 -7.14 8.71
C VAL A 245 2.74 -7.99 8.42
N ALA A 246 1.87 -7.50 7.52
CA ALA A 246 0.60 -8.17 7.23
C ALA A 246 0.67 -9.09 6.03
N GLU A 247 1.35 -8.66 4.96
CA GLU A 247 1.36 -9.40 3.70
C GLU A 247 2.68 -9.24 2.95
N ILE A 248 3.11 -10.31 2.28
CA ILE A 248 4.26 -10.32 1.37
C ILE A 248 3.85 -10.99 0.06
N VAL A 249 3.86 -10.23 -1.04
CA VAL A 249 3.65 -10.75 -2.38
C VAL A 249 4.98 -10.88 -3.10
N HIS A 250 5.40 -12.10 -3.36
CA HIS A 250 6.59 -12.41 -4.14
C HIS A 250 6.23 -12.68 -5.60
N ILE A 251 6.86 -11.95 -6.50
CA ILE A 251 6.64 -12.06 -7.95
C ILE A 251 7.89 -12.63 -8.59
N ASN A 252 7.74 -13.80 -9.21
CA ASN A 252 8.84 -14.53 -9.86
C ASN A 252 10.11 -14.57 -8.98
N PRO A 253 10.04 -15.09 -7.74
CA PRO A 253 11.15 -15.10 -6.81
C PRO A 253 12.33 -15.92 -7.33
N TYR A 254 13.54 -15.33 -7.26
CA TYR A 254 14.77 -16.04 -7.63
C TYR A 254 15.25 -16.89 -6.44
N GLN A 255 15.60 -18.16 -6.72
CA GLN A 255 15.95 -19.16 -5.70
C GLN A 255 14.78 -19.41 -4.69
N ALA A 256 13.58 -19.53 -5.18
CA ALA A 256 12.38 -19.67 -4.37
C ALA A 256 12.46 -20.83 -3.33
N ASN A 257 13.04 -21.98 -3.74
CA ASN A 257 13.18 -23.13 -2.85
C ASN A 257 14.12 -22.91 -1.65
N ASP A 258 14.98 -21.88 -1.72
CA ASP A 258 15.91 -21.51 -0.64
C ASP A 258 15.32 -20.40 0.27
N ILE A 259 14.12 -19.93 -0.05
CA ILE A 259 13.40 -18.91 0.73
C ILE A 259 12.42 -19.60 1.67
N THR A 260 12.46 -19.19 2.92
CA THR A 260 11.46 -19.55 3.94
C THR A 260 10.80 -18.25 4.40
N THR A 261 9.48 -18.26 4.48
CA THR A 261 8.71 -17.11 4.93
C THR A 261 9.07 -16.72 6.35
N SER A 262 9.14 -15.41 6.59
CA SER A 262 9.13 -14.88 7.95
C SER A 262 7.76 -15.11 8.58
N ASP A 263 7.73 -15.34 9.88
CA ASP A 263 6.49 -15.50 10.61
C ASP A 263 6.66 -15.07 12.07
N TYR A 264 5.53 -14.79 12.74
CA TYR A 264 5.53 -14.46 14.16
C TYR A 264 5.74 -15.72 15.03
N LYS A 265 6.36 -15.52 16.19
CA LYS A 265 6.66 -16.63 17.11
C LYS A 265 5.48 -17.09 17.95
N ASP A 266 4.40 -16.30 17.97
CA ASP A 266 3.23 -16.51 18.83
C ASP A 266 2.19 -17.48 18.25
N ASN A 267 2.31 -17.91 17.01
CA ASN A 267 1.36 -18.74 16.25
C ASN A 267 -0.07 -18.17 16.15
N GLU A 268 -0.32 -16.95 16.61
CA GLU A 268 -1.63 -16.29 16.54
C GLU A 268 -1.69 -15.28 15.40
N THR A 269 -0.57 -14.59 15.16
CA THR A 269 -0.42 -13.62 14.07
C THR A 269 0.31 -14.28 12.92
N ARG A 270 -0.25 -14.21 11.71
CA ARG A 270 0.36 -14.80 10.52
C ARG A 270 0.54 -13.75 9.42
N ILE A 271 1.69 -13.79 8.77
CA ILE A 271 1.94 -13.01 7.58
C ILE A 271 1.36 -13.74 6.37
N LEU A 272 0.44 -13.09 5.66
CA LEU A 272 -0.08 -13.63 4.42
C LEU A 272 1.02 -13.59 3.34
N THR A 273 1.49 -14.76 2.92
CA THR A 273 2.55 -14.84 1.90
C THR A 273 2.03 -15.44 0.61
N VAL A 274 2.23 -14.71 -0.48
CA VAL A 274 1.88 -15.13 -1.85
C VAL A 274 3.15 -15.38 -2.66
N ASP A 275 3.26 -16.56 -3.23
CA ASP A 275 4.31 -16.98 -4.17
C ASP A 275 3.72 -17.05 -5.59
N TYR A 276 3.83 -15.95 -6.34
CA TYR A 276 3.41 -15.87 -7.73
C TYR A 276 4.58 -16.16 -8.68
N GLN A 277 4.42 -17.13 -9.58
CA GLN A 277 5.44 -17.45 -10.57
C GLN A 277 4.84 -17.69 -11.97
N ASN A 278 5.52 -17.13 -12.97
CA ASN A 278 5.29 -17.53 -14.35
C ASN A 278 5.96 -18.88 -14.62
N THR A 279 5.18 -19.88 -14.96
CA THR A 279 5.67 -21.26 -15.17
C THR A 279 6.62 -21.40 -16.36
N ASP A 280 6.57 -20.48 -17.31
CA ASP A 280 7.45 -20.40 -18.49
C ASP A 280 8.64 -19.44 -18.31
N ASP A 281 8.86 -18.93 -17.08
CA ASP A 281 9.99 -18.06 -16.76
C ASP A 281 11.30 -18.85 -16.65
N LYS A 282 12.20 -18.64 -17.59
CA LYS A 282 13.50 -19.32 -17.61
C LYS A 282 14.53 -18.71 -16.67
N VAL A 283 14.32 -17.50 -16.18
CA VAL A 283 15.23 -16.88 -15.20
C VAL A 283 15.15 -17.60 -13.87
N ILE A 284 13.93 -17.98 -13.45
CA ILE A 284 13.74 -18.73 -12.21
C ILE A 284 13.98 -20.23 -12.36
N ASN A 285 13.81 -20.77 -13.59
CA ASN A 285 13.81 -22.23 -13.83
C ASN A 285 15.12 -22.79 -14.44
N ASN A 286 16.01 -21.99 -15.03
CA ASN A 286 17.08 -22.50 -15.90
C ASN A 286 18.44 -21.80 -15.83
N ILE A 287 18.84 -21.19 -14.73
CA ILE A 287 20.26 -20.80 -14.56
C ILE A 287 20.96 -21.93 -13.77
N PRO A 288 21.70 -22.86 -14.45
CA PRO A 288 22.05 -24.15 -13.86
C PRO A 288 22.99 -24.10 -12.65
N LEU A 289 23.71 -23.00 -12.44
CA LEU A 289 24.70 -22.90 -11.36
C LEU A 289 24.18 -22.18 -10.10
N PHE A 290 23.06 -21.45 -10.20
CA PHE A 290 22.63 -20.55 -9.13
C PHE A 290 21.11 -20.57 -8.92
N SER A 291 20.33 -21.31 -9.68
CA SER A 291 18.87 -21.39 -9.51
C SER A 291 18.52 -22.55 -8.58
N SER A 292 17.68 -22.26 -7.61
CA SER A 292 16.97 -23.26 -6.83
C SER A 292 15.49 -23.10 -7.17
N PRO A 293 15.04 -23.70 -8.31
CA PRO A 293 13.67 -23.59 -8.74
C PRO A 293 12.77 -24.34 -7.73
N GLY A 294 11.54 -23.90 -7.62
CA GLY A 294 10.57 -24.49 -6.71
C GLY A 294 9.69 -23.43 -6.08
N ASP A 295 9.14 -23.77 -4.96
CA ASP A 295 8.21 -22.91 -4.23
C ASP A 295 8.88 -22.28 -3.02
N ILE A 296 8.43 -21.09 -2.64
CA ILE A 296 8.74 -20.53 -1.33
C ILE A 296 8.14 -21.43 -0.26
N LYS A 297 8.96 -21.79 0.73
CA LYS A 297 8.52 -22.65 1.83
C LYS A 297 7.54 -21.91 2.73
N ASN A 298 6.43 -22.56 3.05
CA ASN A 298 5.35 -22.06 3.89
C ASN A 298 4.55 -20.87 3.29
N ALA A 299 4.66 -20.58 1.99
CA ALA A 299 3.77 -19.62 1.37
C ALA A 299 2.31 -20.09 1.43
N ASP A 300 1.39 -19.18 1.78
CA ASP A 300 -0.05 -19.46 1.92
C ASP A 300 -0.70 -19.73 0.58
N TYR A 301 -0.35 -18.94 -0.42
CA TYR A 301 -0.86 -19.05 -1.77
C TYR A 301 0.28 -19.25 -2.76
N LYS A 302 0.10 -20.22 -3.66
CA LYS A 302 1.02 -20.52 -4.75
C LYS A 302 0.31 -20.34 -6.07
N VAL A 303 0.48 -19.16 -6.67
CA VAL A 303 -0.14 -18.79 -7.94
C VAL A 303 0.81 -19.09 -9.08
N ARG A 304 0.35 -19.88 -10.07
CA ARG A 304 1.14 -20.33 -11.21
C ARG A 304 0.42 -19.99 -12.51
N GLU A 305 1.02 -19.12 -13.31
CA GLU A 305 0.42 -18.62 -14.57
C GLU A 305 1.42 -18.69 -15.71
N LEU A 306 0.93 -18.66 -16.95
CA LEU A 306 1.76 -18.51 -18.14
C LEU A 306 1.96 -17.03 -18.45
N SER A 307 3.19 -16.61 -18.75
CA SER A 307 3.47 -15.21 -19.10
C SER A 307 2.86 -14.77 -20.43
N ASN A 308 2.54 -15.74 -21.30
CA ASN A 308 2.13 -15.51 -22.70
C ASN A 308 3.12 -14.61 -23.49
N ASP A 309 4.38 -14.63 -23.09
CA ASP A 309 5.43 -13.82 -23.70
C ASP A 309 6.45 -14.69 -24.44
N ASN A 310 6.80 -14.30 -25.66
CA ASN A 310 7.75 -15.05 -26.47
C ASN A 310 9.21 -14.73 -26.14
N ASN A 311 9.50 -13.66 -25.39
CA ASN A 311 10.86 -13.23 -25.06
C ASN A 311 11.22 -13.60 -23.62
N ILE A 312 12.33 -14.32 -23.43
CA ILE A 312 12.81 -14.82 -22.14
C ILE A 312 13.05 -13.68 -21.14
N SER A 313 13.64 -12.58 -21.58
CA SER A 313 13.95 -11.46 -20.68
C SER A 313 12.70 -10.70 -20.22
N THR A 314 11.64 -10.71 -21.02
CA THR A 314 10.39 -10.02 -20.70
C THR A 314 9.43 -10.90 -19.91
N ARG A 315 9.54 -12.25 -19.98
CA ARG A 315 8.73 -13.18 -19.17
C ARG A 315 8.89 -12.96 -17.68
N HIS A 316 10.13 -12.80 -17.24
CA HIS A 316 10.45 -12.59 -15.82
C HIS A 316 9.79 -11.33 -15.22
N ARG A 317 9.62 -10.29 -16.02
CA ARG A 317 8.99 -9.03 -15.63
C ARG A 317 7.55 -8.87 -16.13
N SER A 318 6.98 -9.88 -16.79
CA SER A 318 5.67 -9.74 -17.42
C SER A 318 4.54 -9.32 -16.46
N PRO A 319 4.50 -9.74 -15.20
CA PRO A 319 3.50 -9.26 -14.25
C PRO A 319 3.56 -7.74 -14.04
N ILE A 320 4.77 -7.17 -14.03
CA ILE A 320 4.99 -5.73 -13.84
C ILE A 320 4.78 -4.96 -15.13
N ASP A 321 5.48 -5.39 -16.22
CA ASP A 321 5.60 -4.60 -17.44
C ASP A 321 4.41 -4.74 -18.39
N ARG A 322 3.67 -5.86 -18.34
CA ARG A 322 2.57 -6.18 -19.26
C ARG A 322 1.21 -6.29 -18.59
N GLN A 323 1.12 -7.02 -17.47
CA GLN A 323 -0.14 -7.17 -16.79
C GLN A 323 -0.50 -5.87 -16.04
N GLY A 324 0.49 -5.19 -15.44
CA GLY A 324 0.26 -3.94 -14.74
C GLY A 324 -0.84 -4.10 -13.67
N LYS A 325 -1.88 -3.30 -13.73
CA LYS A 325 -2.99 -3.38 -12.77
C LYS A 325 -3.78 -4.71 -12.85
N TYR A 326 -3.87 -5.37 -14.00
CA TYR A 326 -4.56 -6.66 -14.14
C TYR A 326 -3.90 -7.78 -13.34
N PHE A 327 -2.61 -7.65 -13.01
CA PHE A 327 -1.95 -8.55 -12.06
C PHE A 327 -2.68 -8.60 -10.72
N TRP A 328 -3.07 -7.44 -10.21
CA TRP A 328 -3.74 -7.32 -8.91
C TRP A 328 -5.18 -7.86 -8.94
N GLU A 329 -5.90 -7.63 -10.02
CA GLU A 329 -7.22 -8.22 -10.25
C GLU A 329 -7.15 -9.76 -10.28
N LEU A 330 -6.16 -10.31 -10.97
CA LEU A 330 -5.90 -11.74 -11.01
C LEU A 330 -5.54 -12.28 -9.62
N LEU A 331 -4.63 -11.60 -8.92
CA LEU A 331 -4.20 -12.00 -7.58
C LEU A 331 -5.39 -12.06 -6.64
N ASN A 332 -6.20 -11.02 -6.59
CA ASN A 332 -7.42 -10.97 -5.78
C ASN A 332 -8.35 -12.16 -6.07
N SER A 333 -8.55 -12.50 -7.34
CA SER A 333 -9.40 -13.63 -7.74
C SER A 333 -8.86 -15.00 -7.28
N LYS A 334 -7.56 -15.12 -7.02
CA LYS A 334 -6.89 -16.37 -6.61
C LYS A 334 -6.69 -16.49 -5.10
N THR A 335 -6.77 -15.38 -4.36
CA THR A 335 -6.55 -15.34 -2.91
C THR A 335 -7.83 -15.10 -2.09
N SER A 336 -8.94 -14.74 -2.74
CA SER A 336 -10.23 -14.47 -2.10
C SER A 336 -11.12 -15.71 -1.86
N ASN A 337 -10.59 -16.94 -1.99
CA ASN A 337 -11.36 -18.18 -1.79
C ASN A 337 -10.99 -18.87 -0.49
#